data_bcb08fa024732598c1589065742eb021
#
_entry.id   bcb08fa024732598c1589065742eb021
#
_cell.length_a   1.000
_cell.length_b   1.000
_cell.length_c   1.000
_cell.angle_alpha   90.00
_cell.angle_beta   90.00
_cell.angle_gamma   90.00
#
_symmetry.space_group_name_H-M   'P 1'
#
loop_
_entity.id
_entity.type
_entity.pdbx_description
1 polymer ?
#
loop_
_entity_poly.entity_id
_entity_poly.type
_entity_poly.pdbx_seq_one_letter_code
_entity_poly.pdbx_strand_id
1 'polypeptide(L)'
;MSGMLYFKSILAANTNVSLAMNAEIKVQRAGGGTKEQQEVVRHPLTYDEVALFNPHAGFAVFLIPAVLVLVLQQTLVLGAGMEAGTMREENLHRRMQPVQRRRGGLWRLVAHQAARYLLVYVPMSVYVLAVLPHLFRLPQLADPWQLGLFVFPFLLACAFFAITVSGLVRHRETGIV
;
A
#
# COMPACT_ATOMS: atom_id res chain seq x y z
N MET A 1 -17.69 6.07 1.46
CA MET A 1 -16.49 6.44 0.67
C MET A 1 -16.73 7.54 -0.38
N SER A 2 -17.93 7.73 -0.86
CA SER A 2 -18.31 8.87 -1.75
C SER A 2 -18.11 10.24 -1.12
N GLY A 3 -18.25 10.40 0.19
CA GLY A 3 -18.16 11.70 0.86
C GLY A 3 -16.82 12.42 0.72
N MET A 4 -15.70 11.70 0.62
CA MET A 4 -14.37 12.31 0.49
C MET A 4 -14.12 12.89 -0.91
N LEU A 5 -14.68 12.28 -1.95
CA LEU A 5 -14.62 12.80 -3.31
C LEU A 5 -15.51 14.05 -3.46
N TYR A 6 -16.70 14.02 -2.90
CA TYR A 6 -17.59 15.18 -2.83
C TYR A 6 -16.96 16.33 -2.03
N PHE A 7 -16.31 16.03 -0.91
CA PHE A 7 -15.63 17.04 -0.09
C PHE A 7 -14.52 17.75 -0.88
N LYS A 8 -13.68 17.01 -1.61
CA LYS A 8 -12.62 17.60 -2.45
C LYS A 8 -13.18 18.46 -3.59
N SER A 9 -14.23 18.01 -4.28
CA SER A 9 -14.83 18.79 -5.36
C SER A 9 -15.54 20.05 -4.85
N ILE A 10 -16.21 19.96 -3.71
CA ILE A 10 -16.85 21.11 -3.06
C ILE A 10 -15.79 22.11 -2.55
N LEU A 11 -14.71 21.59 -1.96
CA LEU A 11 -13.61 22.44 -1.48
C LEU A 11 -12.92 23.17 -2.64
N ALA A 12 -12.64 22.47 -3.74
CA ALA A 12 -12.05 23.08 -4.95
C ALA A 12 -12.98 24.11 -5.58
N ALA A 13 -14.28 23.82 -5.67
CA ALA A 13 -15.27 24.77 -6.16
C ALA A 13 -15.38 26.00 -5.26
N ASN A 14 -15.37 25.81 -3.95
CA ASN A 14 -15.47 26.92 -2.99
C ASN A 14 -14.21 27.79 -2.96
N THR A 15 -13.02 27.22 -3.09
CA THR A 15 -11.77 27.98 -3.23
C THR A 15 -11.73 28.75 -4.53
N ASN A 16 -12.15 28.18 -5.66
CA ASN A 16 -12.20 28.88 -6.94
C ASN A 16 -13.20 30.05 -6.92
N VAL A 17 -14.38 29.87 -6.34
CA VAL A 17 -15.37 30.93 -6.17
C VAL A 17 -14.84 32.03 -5.24
N SER A 18 -14.20 31.68 -4.15
CA SER A 18 -13.62 32.64 -3.21
C SER A 18 -12.49 33.45 -3.86
N LEU A 19 -11.64 32.82 -4.65
CA LEU A 19 -10.57 33.50 -5.41
C LEU A 19 -11.15 34.45 -6.47
N ALA A 20 -12.17 34.00 -7.20
CA ALA A 20 -12.85 34.84 -8.20
C ALA A 20 -13.52 36.07 -7.56
N MET A 21 -14.21 35.90 -6.44
CA MET A 21 -14.81 37.00 -5.68
C MET A 21 -13.76 37.99 -5.14
N ASN A 22 -12.65 37.48 -4.61
CA ASN A 22 -11.54 38.34 -4.14
C ASN A 22 -10.91 39.14 -5.28
N ALA A 23 -10.75 38.52 -6.48
CA ALA A 23 -10.25 39.20 -7.66
C ALA A 23 -11.21 40.32 -8.11
N GLU A 24 -12.50 40.07 -8.10
CA GLU A 24 -13.52 41.04 -8.49
C GLU A 24 -13.61 42.23 -7.52
N ILE A 25 -13.50 41.98 -6.22
CA ILE A 25 -13.43 43.04 -5.19
C ILE A 25 -12.16 43.89 -5.35
N LYS A 26 -11.02 43.27 -5.68
CA LYS A 26 -9.76 43.99 -5.94
C LYS A 26 -9.86 44.88 -7.18
N VAL A 27 -10.47 44.40 -8.27
CA VAL A 27 -10.73 45.17 -9.49
C VAL A 27 -11.63 46.38 -9.21
N GLN A 28 -12.70 46.19 -8.45
CA GLN A 28 -13.61 47.28 -8.08
C GLN A 28 -12.94 48.31 -7.19
N ARG A 29 -12.08 47.91 -6.25
CA ARG A 29 -11.32 48.85 -5.38
C ARG A 29 -10.21 49.59 -6.11
N ALA A 30 -9.66 49.05 -7.19
CA ALA A 30 -8.62 49.66 -8.00
C ALA A 30 -9.15 50.72 -9.01
N GLY A 31 -10.46 51.02 -8.99
CA GLY A 31 -11.03 52.10 -9.79
C GLY A 31 -11.22 51.82 -11.28
N GLY A 32 -11.39 50.55 -11.65
CA GLY A 32 -11.73 50.17 -13.03
C GLY A 32 -10.59 50.35 -14.02
N GLY A 33 -9.71 49.38 -14.15
CA GLY A 33 -8.66 49.33 -15.15
C GLY A 33 -9.20 48.89 -16.51
N THR A 34 -8.34 48.90 -17.54
CA THR A 34 -8.62 48.35 -18.88
C THR A 34 -9.01 46.87 -18.80
N LYS A 35 -9.77 46.38 -19.78
CA LYS A 35 -10.22 44.98 -19.83
C LYS A 35 -9.05 43.98 -19.67
N GLU A 36 -7.88 44.30 -20.25
CA GLU A 36 -6.66 43.49 -20.12
C GLU A 36 -6.11 43.47 -18.68
N GLN A 37 -6.15 44.59 -17.99
CA GLN A 37 -5.74 44.66 -16.57
C GLN A 37 -6.71 43.91 -15.64
N GLN A 38 -8.01 43.92 -15.99
CA GLN A 38 -9.02 43.14 -15.28
C GLN A 38 -8.81 41.62 -15.46
N GLU A 39 -8.41 41.19 -16.65
CA GLU A 39 -8.11 39.81 -16.99
C GLU A 39 -6.88 39.31 -16.24
N VAL A 40 -5.80 40.10 -16.17
CA VAL A 40 -4.59 39.80 -15.41
C VAL A 40 -4.83 39.75 -13.90
N VAL A 41 -5.75 40.56 -13.38
CA VAL A 41 -6.12 40.52 -11.94
C VAL A 41 -7.07 39.35 -11.64
N ARG A 42 -7.90 38.94 -12.58
CA ARG A 42 -8.77 37.76 -12.45
C ARG A 42 -7.98 36.45 -12.52
N HIS A 43 -6.96 36.39 -13.36
CA HIS A 43 -6.11 35.22 -13.54
C HIS A 43 -4.63 35.61 -13.45
N PRO A 44 -4.15 35.98 -12.24
CA PRO A 44 -2.77 36.48 -12.07
C PRO A 44 -1.70 35.45 -12.41
N LEU A 45 -2.04 34.17 -12.39
CA LEU A 45 -1.16 33.06 -12.74
C LEU A 45 -2.04 31.94 -13.33
N THR A 46 -1.82 31.62 -14.57
CA THR A 46 -2.28 30.36 -15.18
C THR A 46 -1.34 29.27 -14.68
N TYR A 47 -1.77 28.49 -13.70
CA TYR A 47 -1.05 27.29 -13.28
C TYR A 47 -1.85 26.05 -13.72
N ASP A 48 -1.13 25.09 -14.24
CA ASP A 48 -1.67 23.78 -14.55
C ASP A 48 -1.29 22.84 -13.42
N GLU A 49 -2.28 22.42 -12.64
CA GLU A 49 -2.07 21.45 -11.56
C GLU A 49 -1.88 20.04 -12.15
N VAL A 50 -0.64 19.68 -12.43
CA VAL A 50 -0.31 18.32 -12.81
C VAL A 50 0.11 17.56 -11.55
N ALA A 51 -0.75 16.68 -11.06
CA ALA A 51 -0.41 15.77 -9.99
C ALA A 51 0.65 14.77 -10.48
N LEU A 52 1.90 14.96 -10.07
CA LEU A 52 3.06 14.16 -10.51
C LEU A 52 2.87 12.65 -10.34
N PHE A 53 2.17 12.22 -9.28
CA PHE A 53 2.00 10.80 -8.95
C PHE A 53 0.62 10.23 -9.32
N ASN A 54 -0.33 11.09 -9.69
CA ASN A 54 -1.68 10.68 -10.04
C ASN A 54 -2.32 11.67 -11.02
N PRO A 55 -1.86 11.74 -12.29
CA PRO A 55 -2.30 12.74 -13.26
C PRO A 55 -3.80 12.68 -13.54
N HIS A 56 -4.44 11.54 -13.32
CA HIS A 56 -5.90 11.39 -13.52
C HIS A 56 -6.71 11.57 -12.25
N ALA A 57 -6.06 11.95 -11.10
CA ALA A 57 -6.70 12.07 -9.79
C ALA A 57 -7.57 10.83 -9.42
N GLY A 58 -7.25 9.68 -9.99
CA GLY A 58 -7.99 8.44 -9.84
C GLY A 58 -7.74 7.82 -8.47
N PHE A 59 -8.81 7.60 -7.69
CA PHE A 59 -8.75 6.91 -6.41
C PHE A 59 -8.19 5.49 -6.54
N ALA A 60 -8.49 4.82 -7.65
CA ALA A 60 -8.04 3.47 -7.95
C ALA A 60 -6.50 3.34 -8.01
N VAL A 61 -5.82 4.34 -8.57
CA VAL A 61 -4.35 4.35 -8.72
C VAL A 61 -3.63 4.31 -7.36
N PHE A 62 -4.23 4.91 -6.35
CA PHE A 62 -3.70 4.89 -4.98
C PHE A 62 -4.13 3.64 -4.20
N LEU A 63 -5.42 3.26 -4.34
CA LEU A 63 -6.01 2.20 -3.52
C LEU A 63 -5.57 0.80 -3.94
N ILE A 64 -5.48 0.54 -5.25
CA ILE A 64 -5.17 -0.80 -5.76
C ILE A 64 -3.81 -1.31 -5.26
N PRO A 65 -2.69 -0.57 -5.38
CA PRO A 65 -1.40 -1.03 -4.86
C PRO A 65 -1.42 -1.29 -3.35
N ALA A 66 -2.08 -0.41 -2.59
CA ALA A 66 -2.19 -0.56 -1.13
C ALA A 66 -2.94 -1.83 -0.73
N VAL A 67 -4.07 -2.10 -1.39
CA VAL A 67 -4.88 -3.32 -1.16
C VAL A 67 -4.10 -4.57 -1.56
N LEU A 68 -3.36 -4.55 -2.67
CA LEU A 68 -2.56 -5.69 -3.12
C LEU A 68 -1.47 -6.06 -2.10
N VAL A 69 -0.77 -5.06 -1.54
CA VAL A 69 0.23 -5.28 -0.48
C VAL A 69 -0.43 -5.86 0.77
N LEU A 70 -1.59 -5.33 1.15
CA LEU A 70 -2.35 -5.81 2.30
C LEU A 70 -2.80 -7.26 2.11
N VAL A 71 -3.28 -7.63 0.92
CA VAL A 71 -3.68 -9.01 0.60
C VAL A 71 -2.48 -9.96 0.69
N LEU A 72 -1.30 -9.56 0.18
CA LEU A 72 -0.07 -10.36 0.32
C LEU A 72 0.28 -10.61 1.78
N GLN A 73 0.21 -9.58 2.62
CA GLN A 73 0.46 -9.70 4.07
C GLN A 73 -0.56 -10.62 4.74
N GLN A 74 -1.84 -10.43 4.48
CA GLN A 74 -2.93 -11.21 5.08
C GLN A 74 -2.84 -12.69 4.71
N THR A 75 -2.61 -12.99 3.44
CA THR A 75 -2.49 -14.38 2.98
C THR A 75 -1.27 -15.07 3.58
N LEU A 76 -0.15 -14.35 3.76
CA LEU A 76 1.05 -14.90 4.40
C LEU A 76 0.79 -15.25 5.86
N VAL A 77 0.18 -14.33 6.62
CA VAL A 77 -0.13 -14.55 8.05
C VAL A 77 -1.14 -15.67 8.23
N LEU A 78 -2.19 -15.70 7.39
CA LEU A 78 -3.21 -16.72 7.42
C LEU A 78 -2.62 -18.11 7.09
N GLY A 79 -1.83 -18.20 6.02
CA GLY A 79 -1.15 -19.43 5.61
C GLY A 79 -0.22 -19.98 6.69
N ALA A 80 0.56 -19.12 7.33
CA ALA A 80 1.43 -19.50 8.44
C ALA A 80 0.63 -19.98 9.68
N GLY A 81 -0.48 -19.32 9.99
CA GLY A 81 -1.37 -19.71 11.06
C GLY A 81 -1.99 -21.09 10.84
N MET A 82 -2.49 -21.34 9.62
CA MET A 82 -3.05 -22.64 9.24
C MET A 82 -2.00 -23.78 9.28
N GLU A 83 -0.79 -23.51 8.76
CA GLU A 83 0.31 -24.50 8.80
C GLU A 83 0.68 -24.85 10.25
N ALA A 84 0.81 -23.85 11.11
CA ALA A 84 1.12 -24.07 12.51
C ALA A 84 0.03 -24.84 13.26
N GLY A 85 -1.24 -24.54 12.98
CA GLY A 85 -2.39 -25.27 13.52
C GLY A 85 -2.35 -26.73 13.12
N THR A 86 -2.19 -27.01 11.83
CA THR A 86 -2.10 -28.38 11.29
C THR A 86 -0.92 -29.15 11.91
N MET A 87 0.27 -28.54 12.01
CA MET A 87 1.44 -29.17 12.62
C MET A 87 1.22 -29.55 14.10
N ARG A 88 0.38 -28.81 14.82
CA ARG A 88 0.04 -29.10 16.21
C ARG A 88 -1.00 -30.21 16.33
N GLU A 89 -2.04 -30.15 15.53
CA GLU A 89 -3.10 -31.18 15.50
C GLU A 89 -2.55 -32.55 15.13
N GLU A 90 -1.65 -32.62 14.14
CA GLU A 90 -1.00 -33.86 13.70
C GLU A 90 0.17 -34.29 14.60
N ASN A 91 0.45 -33.61 15.72
CA ASN A 91 1.57 -33.88 16.63
C ASN A 91 2.95 -33.92 15.95
N LEU A 92 3.11 -33.30 14.80
CA LEU A 92 4.37 -33.21 14.03
C LEU A 92 5.49 -32.48 14.82
N HIS A 93 5.12 -31.68 15.82
CA HIS A 93 6.06 -31.05 16.76
C HIS A 93 6.96 -32.05 17.46
N ARG A 94 6.48 -33.24 17.77
CA ARG A 94 7.31 -34.30 18.42
C ARG A 94 8.44 -34.78 17.51
N ARG A 95 8.25 -34.76 16.21
CA ARG A 95 9.30 -35.14 15.24
C ARG A 95 10.39 -34.08 15.10
N MET A 96 10.10 -32.81 15.42
CA MET A 96 11.07 -31.71 15.33
C MET A 96 11.86 -31.47 16.62
N GLN A 97 11.46 -32.06 17.76
CA GLN A 97 12.13 -31.91 19.06
C GLN A 97 13.64 -32.22 19.05
N PRO A 98 14.16 -33.23 18.33
CA PRO A 98 15.60 -33.53 18.35
C PRO A 98 16.41 -32.40 17.66
N VAL A 99 15.85 -31.68 16.71
CA VAL A 99 16.52 -30.54 16.03
C VAL A 99 16.56 -29.31 16.92
N GLN A 100 15.53 -29.07 17.72
CA GLN A 100 15.44 -27.95 18.65
C GLN A 100 16.44 -28.04 19.83
N ARG A 101 16.83 -29.22 20.24
CA ARG A 101 17.76 -29.45 21.35
C ARG A 101 19.23 -29.11 21.03
N ARG A 102 19.62 -28.95 19.78
CA ARG A 102 20.97 -28.51 19.40
C ARG A 102 21.12 -27.00 19.61
N ARG A 103 22.33 -26.57 20.05
CA ARG A 103 22.68 -25.15 20.13
C ARG A 103 22.41 -24.45 18.78
N GLY A 104 21.54 -23.44 18.78
CA GLY A 104 21.12 -22.73 17.56
C GLY A 104 20.02 -23.42 16.74
N GLY A 105 19.42 -24.52 17.21
CA GLY A 105 18.37 -25.26 16.49
C GLY A 105 17.11 -24.42 16.24
N LEU A 106 16.73 -23.60 17.22
CA LEU A 106 15.59 -22.68 17.07
C LEU A 106 15.80 -21.66 15.94
N TRP A 107 16.98 -21.03 15.89
CA TRP A 107 17.27 -20.06 14.83
C TRP A 107 17.27 -20.69 13.45
N ARG A 108 17.86 -21.88 13.33
CA ARG A 108 17.84 -22.61 12.05
C ARG A 108 16.41 -23.00 11.65
N LEU A 109 15.57 -23.39 12.59
CA LEU A 109 14.17 -23.71 12.32
C LEU A 109 13.41 -22.48 11.82
N VAL A 110 13.52 -21.35 12.52
CA VAL A 110 12.88 -20.08 12.15
C VAL A 110 13.39 -19.59 10.79
N ALA A 111 14.69 -19.65 10.56
CA ALA A 111 15.28 -19.25 9.27
C ALA A 111 14.79 -20.15 8.13
N HIS A 112 14.69 -21.46 8.36
CA HIS A 112 14.20 -22.39 7.35
C HIS A 112 12.71 -22.18 7.03
N GLN A 113 11.91 -21.86 8.04
CA GLN A 113 10.49 -21.55 7.88
C GLN A 113 10.30 -20.22 7.16
N ALA A 114 11.06 -19.19 7.53
CA ALA A 114 11.07 -17.91 6.82
C ALA A 114 11.49 -18.05 5.34
N ALA A 115 12.53 -18.86 5.07
CA ALA A 115 12.99 -19.13 3.72
C ALA A 115 11.91 -19.81 2.85
N ARG A 116 11.13 -20.75 3.41
CA ARG A 116 10.00 -21.38 2.70
C ARG A 116 8.94 -20.36 2.34
N TYR A 117 8.56 -19.49 3.27
CA TYR A 117 7.59 -18.41 2.98
C TYR A 117 8.11 -17.44 1.92
N LEU A 118 9.38 -17.03 2.02
CA LEU A 118 9.98 -16.16 1.00
C LEU A 118 9.99 -16.81 -0.39
N LEU A 119 10.32 -18.11 -0.46
CA LEU A 119 10.35 -18.83 -1.74
C LEU A 119 9.00 -18.84 -2.45
N VAL A 120 7.89 -18.86 -1.71
CA VAL A 120 6.54 -18.82 -2.27
C VAL A 120 6.09 -17.38 -2.54
N TYR A 121 6.35 -16.47 -1.60
CA TYR A 121 5.79 -15.11 -1.65
C TYR A 121 6.61 -14.12 -2.48
N VAL A 122 7.91 -14.36 -2.72
CA VAL A 122 8.72 -13.53 -3.62
C VAL A 122 8.17 -13.58 -5.06
N PRO A 123 8.00 -14.74 -5.70
CA PRO A 123 7.42 -14.79 -7.04
C PRO A 123 5.97 -14.27 -7.08
N MET A 124 5.19 -14.53 -6.04
CA MET A 124 3.82 -14.02 -5.94
C MET A 124 3.79 -12.49 -5.83
N SER A 125 4.70 -11.90 -5.06
CA SER A 125 4.80 -10.44 -4.94
C SER A 125 5.27 -9.79 -6.25
N VAL A 126 6.20 -10.39 -6.97
CA VAL A 126 6.60 -9.92 -8.30
C VAL A 126 5.41 -9.95 -9.26
N TYR A 127 4.64 -11.02 -9.27
CA TYR A 127 3.43 -11.10 -10.08
C TYR A 127 2.43 -10.00 -9.72
N VAL A 128 2.10 -9.85 -8.44
CA VAL A 128 1.07 -8.92 -7.96
C VAL A 128 1.50 -7.45 -8.09
N LEU A 129 2.77 -7.13 -7.83
CA LEU A 129 3.24 -5.74 -7.78
C LEU A 129 3.92 -5.25 -9.06
N ALA A 130 4.41 -6.16 -9.91
CA ALA A 130 5.02 -5.80 -11.18
C ALA A 130 4.14 -6.16 -12.39
N VAL A 131 3.66 -7.40 -12.47
CA VAL A 131 2.92 -7.88 -13.66
C VAL A 131 1.49 -7.32 -13.69
N LEU A 132 0.76 -7.37 -12.58
CA LEU A 132 -0.63 -6.92 -12.52
C LEU A 132 -0.79 -5.42 -12.83
N PRO A 133 -0.04 -4.50 -12.23
CA PRO A 133 -0.14 -3.09 -12.56
C PRO A 133 0.25 -2.79 -14.02
N HIS A 134 1.22 -3.53 -14.56
CA HIS A 134 1.57 -3.41 -15.97
C HIS A 134 0.43 -3.86 -16.90
N LEU A 135 -0.23 -4.97 -16.55
CA LEU A 135 -1.38 -5.49 -17.30
C LEU A 135 -2.57 -4.52 -17.30
N PHE A 136 -2.83 -3.88 -16.16
CA PHE A 136 -3.91 -2.89 -16.00
C PHE A 136 -3.50 -1.46 -16.41
N ARG A 137 -2.30 -1.29 -16.98
CA ARG A 137 -1.76 0.02 -17.39
C ARG A 137 -1.81 1.07 -16.27
N LEU A 138 -1.59 0.65 -15.03
CA LEU A 138 -1.49 1.57 -13.92
C LEU A 138 -0.16 2.33 -14.01
N PRO A 139 -0.13 3.64 -13.74
CA PRO A 139 1.09 4.42 -13.74
C PRO A 139 2.04 3.91 -12.65
N GLN A 140 3.14 3.31 -13.04
CA GLN A 140 4.22 2.89 -12.15
C GLN A 140 5.37 3.89 -12.28
N LEU A 141 5.64 4.62 -11.20
CA LEU A 141 6.77 5.56 -11.14
C LEU A 141 8.01 4.93 -10.49
N ALA A 142 7.85 3.79 -9.82
CA ALA A 142 8.96 3.13 -9.14
C ALA A 142 9.76 2.24 -10.11
N ASP A 143 11.08 2.38 -10.08
CA ASP A 143 11.96 1.45 -10.77
C ASP A 143 11.81 0.03 -10.19
N PRO A 144 11.87 -1.02 -11.04
CA PRO A 144 11.74 -2.41 -10.58
C PRO A 144 12.75 -2.79 -9.48
N TRP A 145 13.94 -2.19 -9.52
CA TRP A 145 14.96 -2.40 -8.51
C TRP A 145 14.62 -1.80 -7.16
N GLN A 146 14.10 -0.58 -7.14
CA GLN A 146 13.65 0.09 -5.92
C GLN A 146 12.46 -0.65 -5.30
N LEU A 147 11.53 -1.11 -6.15
CA LEU A 147 10.41 -1.93 -5.72
C LEU A 147 10.89 -3.23 -5.06
N GLY A 148 11.83 -3.94 -5.67
CA GLY A 148 12.42 -5.16 -5.11
C GLY A 148 13.12 -4.93 -3.78
N LEU A 149 13.89 -3.84 -3.67
CA LEU A 149 14.59 -3.45 -2.45
C LEU A 149 13.62 -3.13 -1.29
N PHE A 150 12.45 -2.65 -1.58
CA PHE A 150 11.41 -2.38 -0.59
C PHE A 150 10.60 -3.63 -0.24
N VAL A 151 10.21 -4.41 -1.23
CA VAL A 151 9.33 -5.58 -1.06
C VAL A 151 10.04 -6.72 -0.34
N PHE A 152 11.33 -6.93 -0.59
CA PHE A 152 12.07 -8.01 0.04
C PHE A 152 12.15 -7.89 1.58
N PRO A 153 12.61 -6.77 2.18
CA PRO A 153 12.58 -6.60 3.63
C PRO A 153 11.17 -6.59 4.21
N PHE A 154 10.18 -6.08 3.46
CA PHE A 154 8.78 -6.14 3.85
C PHE A 154 8.30 -7.59 4.00
N LEU A 155 8.55 -8.44 3.00
CA LEU A 155 8.18 -9.86 3.06
C LEU A 155 8.91 -10.58 4.19
N LEU A 156 10.18 -10.25 4.41
CA LEU A 156 10.96 -10.82 5.51
C LEU A 156 10.35 -10.46 6.87
N ALA A 157 9.98 -9.20 7.07
CA ALA A 157 9.31 -8.73 8.28
C ALA A 157 7.96 -9.43 8.47
N CYS A 158 7.16 -9.54 7.41
CA CYS A 158 5.88 -10.26 7.43
C CYS A 158 6.06 -11.74 7.75
N ALA A 159 7.09 -12.41 7.22
CA ALA A 159 7.38 -13.80 7.52
C ALA A 159 7.74 -14.00 9.00
N PHE A 160 8.60 -13.17 9.58
CA PHE A 160 8.91 -13.25 11.01
C PHE A 160 7.71 -12.95 11.89
N PHE A 161 6.91 -11.95 11.52
CA PHE A 161 5.66 -11.64 12.21
C PHE A 161 4.70 -12.85 12.17
N ALA A 162 4.50 -13.43 11.00
CA ALA A 162 3.64 -14.59 10.81
C ALA A 162 4.12 -15.81 11.61
N ILE A 163 5.43 -16.07 11.67
CA ILE A 163 6.02 -17.15 12.49
C ILE A 163 5.76 -16.88 13.98
N THR A 164 5.87 -15.64 14.43
CA THR A 164 5.61 -15.26 15.81
C THR A 164 4.15 -15.46 16.19
N VAL A 165 3.24 -14.97 15.36
CA VAL A 165 1.78 -15.14 15.55
C VAL A 165 1.39 -16.61 15.49
N SER A 166 1.95 -17.37 14.55
CA SER A 166 1.71 -18.81 14.42
C SER A 166 2.13 -19.60 15.67
N GLY A 167 3.12 -19.09 16.41
CA GLY A 167 3.50 -19.63 17.70
C GLY A 167 2.40 -19.59 18.75
N LEU A 168 1.45 -18.68 18.65
CA LEU A 168 0.30 -18.51 19.57
C LEU A 168 -0.91 -19.37 19.17
N VAL A 169 -1.00 -19.78 17.90
CA VAL A 169 -2.12 -20.56 17.37
C VAL A 169 -2.07 -21.98 17.92
N ARG A 170 -3.14 -22.41 18.60
CA ARG A 170 -3.26 -23.77 19.17
C ARG A 170 -3.98 -24.75 18.24
N HIS A 171 -4.99 -24.30 17.54
CA HIS A 171 -5.81 -25.09 16.64
C HIS A 171 -5.86 -24.45 15.25
N ARG A 172 -6.07 -25.27 14.22
CA ARG A 172 -6.16 -24.80 12.83
C ARG A 172 -7.23 -23.72 12.65
N GLU A 173 -8.36 -23.87 13.32
CA GLU A 173 -9.48 -22.92 13.25
C GLU A 173 -9.18 -21.57 13.88
N THR A 174 -8.31 -21.52 14.89
CA THR A 174 -7.90 -20.28 15.56
C THR A 174 -6.98 -19.40 14.68
N GLY A 175 -6.39 -20.00 13.64
CA GLY A 175 -5.56 -19.26 12.67
C GLY A 175 -6.36 -18.49 11.63
N ILE A 176 -7.69 -18.68 11.57
CA ILE A 176 -8.58 -18.05 10.58
C ILE A 176 -9.35 -16.87 11.18
N VAL A 177 -9.47 -16.80 12.51
CA VAL A 177 -10.14 -15.74 13.28
C VAL A 177 -9.15 -14.67 13.68
#